data_6bbdfc081f62405a6c62d91244509da0
#
_entry.id   6bbdfc081f62405a6c62d91244509da0
#
_cell.length_a   1.000
_cell.length_b   1.000
_cell.length_c   1.000
_cell.angle_alpha   90.00
_cell.angle_beta   90.00
_cell.angle_gamma   90.00
#
_symmetry.space_group_name_H-M   'P 1'
#
loop_
_entity.id
_entity.type
_entity.pdbx_description
1 polymer ?
#
loop_
_entity_poly.entity_id
_entity_poly.type
_entity_poly.pdbx_seq_one_letter_code
_entity_poly.pdbx_strand_id
1 'polypeptide(L)'
;MTTEQLLDIVLITFNRAPQFEKTLEMLFAPDSPVRNCALTILDNKSTDETPQIAERYASLYPNVKHHVNNFNVGGNANIAKALEMYGPKPYHWVICDDDVYNWEGWPEVEEAMQRGEKLICVGDRHLAKNGPKRSDPAECLQQMTFLPSIIYGPGIITDTAMRNAYDCTFALFPHLAPVVMHLNHGGSIYVIKQGIVLPGCYGNDASITRGDVKTEVFTRSRTTYLAVGFAILTGELWDRKLSKRAFKALVYGSQIGWFGFYGQTFLYLRGREGSANFHAIWLQSTFLMRCVLYPLHLIQNSFLYPLLTSKRIYNAGKRLMDRLNGRARKKLQS
;
A
#
# COMPACT_ATOMS: atom_id res chain seq x y z
N MET A 1 16.04 -20.04 -15.47
CA MET A 1 15.39 -20.41 -14.20
C MET A 1 13.90 -20.18 -14.35
N THR A 2 13.07 -21.07 -13.81
CA THR A 2 11.61 -20.92 -13.84
C THR A 2 11.15 -19.97 -12.73
N THR A 3 9.92 -19.45 -12.83
CA THR A 3 9.31 -18.59 -11.79
C THR A 3 9.38 -19.25 -10.41
N GLU A 4 9.04 -20.52 -10.30
CA GLU A 4 9.07 -21.30 -9.06
C GLU A 4 10.46 -21.44 -8.42
N GLN A 5 11.53 -21.35 -9.24
CA GLN A 5 12.91 -21.36 -8.75
C GLN A 5 13.37 -19.98 -8.26
N LEU A 6 12.73 -18.93 -8.72
CA LEU A 6 13.13 -17.54 -8.45
C LEU A 6 12.32 -16.86 -7.37
N LEU A 7 11.04 -17.23 -7.16
CA LEU A 7 10.08 -16.43 -6.39
C LEU A 7 9.50 -17.19 -5.20
N ASP A 8 9.57 -16.55 -4.02
CA ASP A 8 8.79 -16.88 -2.82
C ASP A 8 7.66 -15.87 -2.63
N ILE A 9 6.49 -16.33 -2.20
CA ILE A 9 5.29 -15.51 -2.02
C ILE A 9 4.81 -15.60 -0.58
N VAL A 10 4.44 -14.47 0.01
CA VAL A 10 3.72 -14.42 1.29
C VAL A 10 2.37 -13.74 1.07
N LEU A 11 1.29 -14.47 1.31
CA LEU A 11 -0.09 -13.99 1.25
C LEU A 11 -0.56 -13.63 2.66
N ILE A 12 -0.82 -12.35 2.88
CA ILE A 12 -1.34 -11.87 4.17
C ILE A 12 -2.86 -11.88 4.20
N THR A 13 -3.44 -12.31 5.33
CA THR A 13 -4.90 -12.38 5.50
C THR A 13 -5.34 -12.09 6.94
N PHE A 14 -6.57 -11.60 7.09
CA PHE A 14 -7.25 -11.45 8.39
C PHE A 14 -8.76 -11.34 8.22
N ASN A 15 -9.54 -12.33 8.71
CA ASN A 15 -11.00 -12.29 8.72
C ASN A 15 -11.64 -11.92 7.37
N ARG A 16 -11.21 -12.60 6.29
CA ARG A 16 -11.66 -12.35 4.92
C ARG A 16 -11.87 -13.65 4.14
N ALA A 17 -12.40 -14.68 4.79
CA ALA A 17 -12.55 -15.99 4.21
C ALA A 17 -13.06 -16.01 2.75
N PRO A 18 -14.14 -15.28 2.36
CA PRO A 18 -14.63 -15.31 0.98
C PRO A 18 -13.67 -14.70 -0.05
N GLN A 19 -12.98 -13.58 0.30
CA GLN A 19 -12.02 -12.93 -0.59
C GLN A 19 -10.74 -13.76 -0.70
N PHE A 20 -10.27 -14.24 0.44
CA PHE A 20 -9.09 -15.08 0.56
C PHE A 20 -9.21 -16.35 -0.27
N GLU A 21 -10.37 -17.03 -0.24
CA GLU A 21 -10.62 -18.22 -1.04
C GLU A 21 -10.55 -17.91 -2.53
N LYS A 22 -11.19 -16.82 -3.00
CA LYS A 22 -11.11 -16.39 -4.40
C LYS A 22 -9.68 -16.04 -4.83
N THR A 23 -8.90 -15.40 -3.96
CA THR A 23 -7.49 -15.12 -4.23
C THR A 23 -6.69 -16.41 -4.40
N LEU A 24 -6.89 -17.40 -3.53
CA LEU A 24 -6.26 -18.71 -3.65
C LEU A 24 -6.69 -19.45 -4.91
N GLU A 25 -7.98 -19.41 -5.28
CA GLU A 25 -8.47 -20.00 -6.54
C GLU A 25 -7.73 -19.44 -7.76
N MET A 26 -7.48 -18.12 -7.79
CA MET A 26 -6.72 -17.49 -8.88
C MET A 26 -5.23 -17.86 -8.86
N LEU A 27 -4.60 -17.92 -7.67
CA LEU A 27 -3.19 -18.29 -7.54
C LEU A 27 -2.93 -19.75 -7.95
N PHE A 28 -3.90 -20.63 -7.72
CA PHE A 28 -3.82 -22.06 -8.01
C PHE A 28 -4.56 -22.48 -9.29
N ALA A 29 -5.08 -21.53 -10.07
CA ALA A 29 -5.68 -21.80 -11.37
C ALA A 29 -4.67 -22.50 -12.31
N PRO A 30 -5.14 -23.33 -13.25
CA PRO A 30 -4.25 -24.06 -14.16
C PRO A 30 -3.31 -23.16 -15.00
N ASP A 31 -3.75 -21.96 -15.31
CA ASP A 31 -3.02 -20.95 -16.09
C ASP A 31 -2.19 -19.98 -15.22
N SER A 32 -2.22 -20.14 -13.90
CA SER A 32 -1.44 -19.29 -13.00
C SER A 32 0.05 -19.60 -13.09
N PRO A 33 0.89 -18.62 -13.45
CA PRO A 33 2.33 -18.78 -13.55
C PRO A 33 3.02 -18.94 -12.19
N VAL A 34 2.32 -18.65 -11.10
CA VAL A 34 2.85 -18.72 -9.73
C VAL A 34 2.34 -19.96 -8.96
N ARG A 35 1.53 -20.79 -9.57
CA ARG A 35 0.91 -21.95 -8.95
C ARG A 35 1.88 -22.85 -8.18
N ASN A 36 3.08 -23.03 -8.70
CA ASN A 36 4.12 -23.90 -8.15
C ASN A 36 5.14 -23.13 -7.28
N CYS A 37 5.01 -21.82 -7.13
CA CYS A 37 5.87 -21.04 -6.25
C CYS A 37 5.63 -21.44 -4.79
N ALA A 38 6.66 -21.33 -3.95
CA ALA A 38 6.48 -21.47 -2.51
C ALA A 38 5.58 -20.34 -2.01
N LEU A 39 4.47 -20.70 -1.38
CA LEU A 39 3.49 -19.79 -0.81
C LEU A 39 3.42 -19.97 0.70
N THR A 40 3.66 -18.90 1.44
CA THR A 40 3.36 -18.85 2.88
C THR A 40 2.10 -18.01 3.09
N ILE A 41 1.04 -18.61 3.61
CA ILE A 41 -0.15 -17.91 4.08
C ILE A 41 0.14 -17.41 5.48
N LEU A 42 0.17 -16.09 5.66
CA LEU A 42 0.37 -15.42 6.95
C LEU A 42 -0.97 -14.92 7.48
N ASP A 43 -1.60 -15.72 8.31
CA ASP A 43 -2.85 -15.39 8.97
C ASP A 43 -2.61 -14.55 10.23
N ASN A 44 -3.17 -13.36 10.27
CA ASN A 44 -3.06 -12.43 11.40
C ASN A 44 -4.02 -12.78 12.56
N LYS A 45 -4.18 -14.08 12.84
CA LYS A 45 -5.07 -14.64 13.86
C LYS A 45 -6.55 -14.42 13.54
N SER A 46 -6.99 -14.92 12.40
CA SER A 46 -8.38 -14.89 12.00
C SER A 46 -9.28 -15.72 12.93
N THR A 47 -10.53 -15.31 13.03
CA THR A 47 -11.57 -15.94 13.85
C THR A 47 -12.78 -16.40 13.03
N ASP A 48 -12.76 -16.15 11.72
CA ASP A 48 -13.73 -16.66 10.74
C ASP A 48 -13.24 -17.98 10.12
N GLU A 49 -13.73 -18.36 8.95
CA GLU A 49 -13.35 -19.57 8.23
C GLU A 49 -11.98 -19.50 7.53
N THR A 50 -11.26 -18.39 7.62
CA THR A 50 -9.93 -18.19 6.98
C THR A 50 -8.92 -19.29 7.34
N PRO A 51 -8.73 -19.68 8.62
CA PRO A 51 -7.79 -20.75 8.99
C PRO A 51 -8.11 -22.10 8.35
N GLN A 52 -9.39 -22.47 8.29
CA GLN A 52 -9.83 -23.74 7.70
C GLN A 52 -9.55 -23.78 6.19
N ILE A 53 -9.77 -22.66 5.49
CA ILE A 53 -9.42 -22.52 4.08
C ILE A 53 -7.90 -22.64 3.87
N ALA A 54 -7.10 -21.96 4.70
CA ALA A 54 -5.65 -22.01 4.63
C ALA A 54 -5.10 -23.43 4.86
N GLU A 55 -5.61 -24.14 5.87
CA GLU A 55 -5.24 -25.54 6.15
C GLU A 55 -5.62 -26.48 5.02
N ARG A 56 -6.79 -26.28 4.40
CA ARG A 56 -7.21 -27.05 3.23
C ARG A 56 -6.21 -26.89 2.07
N TYR A 57 -5.81 -25.67 1.74
CA TYR A 57 -4.84 -25.43 0.66
C TYR A 57 -3.45 -25.96 1.00
N ALA A 58 -2.99 -25.82 2.25
CA ALA A 58 -1.74 -26.39 2.71
C ALA A 58 -1.70 -27.92 2.65
N SER A 59 -2.86 -28.57 2.80
CA SER A 59 -2.99 -30.01 2.66
C SER A 59 -3.03 -30.47 1.20
N LEU A 60 -3.58 -29.67 0.30
CA LEU A 60 -3.71 -29.98 -1.14
C LEU A 60 -2.43 -29.70 -1.94
N TYR A 61 -1.65 -28.70 -1.52
CA TYR A 61 -0.48 -28.22 -2.27
C TYR A 61 0.79 -28.25 -1.41
N PRO A 62 1.79 -29.07 -1.76
CA PRO A 62 3.00 -29.26 -0.94
C PRO A 62 3.89 -28.00 -0.89
N ASN A 63 3.69 -27.05 -1.79
CA ASN A 63 4.37 -25.76 -1.82
C ASN A 63 3.69 -24.69 -0.97
N VAL A 64 2.60 -25.00 -0.27
CA VAL A 64 1.85 -24.08 0.59
C VAL A 64 2.17 -24.35 2.05
N LYS A 65 2.45 -23.28 2.81
CA LYS A 65 2.59 -23.30 4.27
C LYS A 65 1.58 -22.35 4.89
N HIS A 66 0.98 -22.75 6.00
CA HIS A 66 0.11 -21.91 6.80
C HIS A 66 0.82 -21.50 8.10
N HIS A 67 0.93 -20.20 8.34
CA HIS A 67 1.47 -19.62 9.56
C HIS A 67 0.44 -18.69 10.20
N VAL A 68 0.09 -18.97 11.46
CA VAL A 68 -0.85 -18.16 12.24
C VAL A 68 -0.09 -17.31 13.26
N ASN A 69 -0.35 -16.04 13.31
CA ASN A 69 0.19 -15.16 14.34
C ASN A 69 -0.37 -15.50 15.72
N ASN A 70 0.45 -15.38 16.76
CA ASN A 70 -0.01 -15.55 18.14
C ASN A 70 -1.06 -14.50 18.55
N PHE A 71 -0.96 -13.30 17.96
CA PHE A 71 -1.84 -12.17 18.19
C PHE A 71 -2.19 -11.50 16.86
N ASN A 72 -3.34 -10.81 16.78
CA ASN A 72 -3.58 -9.86 15.73
C ASN A 72 -2.68 -8.63 15.98
N VAL A 73 -1.62 -8.51 15.19
CA VAL A 73 -0.63 -7.42 15.31
C VAL A 73 -1.02 -6.17 14.51
N GLY A 74 -2.17 -6.18 13.86
CA GLY A 74 -2.62 -5.13 12.93
C GLY A 74 -2.03 -5.30 11.53
N GLY A 75 -2.67 -4.67 10.54
CA GLY A 75 -2.35 -4.88 9.12
C GLY A 75 -0.91 -4.48 8.78
N ASN A 76 -0.44 -3.33 9.25
CA ASN A 76 0.91 -2.85 8.93
C ASN A 76 2.02 -3.71 9.54
N ALA A 77 1.87 -4.10 10.80
CA ALA A 77 2.84 -4.99 11.43
C ALA A 77 2.83 -6.37 10.77
N ASN A 78 1.67 -6.83 10.28
CA ASN A 78 1.57 -8.07 9.51
C ASN A 78 2.28 -7.97 8.16
N ILE A 79 2.21 -6.81 7.48
CA ILE A 79 2.99 -6.55 6.25
C ILE A 79 4.50 -6.55 6.55
N ALA A 80 4.95 -5.90 7.61
CA ALA A 80 6.36 -5.90 8.00
C ALA A 80 6.84 -7.34 8.29
N LYS A 81 6.04 -8.12 9.01
CA LYS A 81 6.33 -9.53 9.28
C LYS A 81 6.36 -10.38 8.00
N ALA A 82 5.48 -10.11 7.05
CA ALA A 82 5.50 -10.79 5.75
C ALA A 82 6.79 -10.53 4.97
N LEU A 83 7.33 -9.30 5.04
CA LEU A 83 8.64 -8.98 4.46
C LEU A 83 9.79 -9.73 5.14
N GLU A 84 9.70 -9.99 6.44
CA GLU A 84 10.70 -10.76 7.19
C GLU A 84 10.66 -12.26 6.85
N MET A 85 9.50 -12.78 6.42
CA MET A 85 9.27 -14.19 6.14
C MET A 85 9.74 -14.64 4.74
N TYR A 86 10.62 -13.88 4.09
CA TYR A 86 11.13 -14.31 2.79
C TYR A 86 11.97 -15.58 2.91
N GLY A 87 11.83 -16.46 1.91
CA GLY A 87 12.54 -17.72 1.84
C GLY A 87 13.91 -17.60 1.17
N PRO A 88 14.52 -18.73 0.79
CA PRO A 88 15.87 -18.77 0.22
C PRO A 88 15.94 -18.29 -1.24
N LYS A 89 14.81 -18.04 -1.90
CA LYS A 89 14.79 -17.64 -3.30
C LYS A 89 15.16 -16.16 -3.47
N PRO A 90 15.70 -15.80 -4.65
CA PRO A 90 16.21 -14.44 -4.86
C PRO A 90 15.14 -13.36 -4.87
N TYR A 91 13.89 -13.71 -5.19
CA TYR A 91 12.77 -12.77 -5.23
C TYR A 91 11.71 -13.09 -4.20
N HIS A 92 11.12 -12.04 -3.66
CA HIS A 92 10.08 -12.10 -2.64
C HIS A 92 8.91 -11.20 -2.99
N TRP A 93 7.68 -11.72 -2.86
CA TRP A 93 6.46 -10.99 -3.17
C TRP A 93 5.45 -11.11 -2.03
N VAL A 94 5.09 -9.98 -1.42
CA VAL A 94 4.02 -9.90 -0.44
C VAL A 94 2.74 -9.51 -1.16
N ILE A 95 1.70 -10.31 -1.02
CA ILE A 95 0.39 -10.13 -1.66
C ILE A 95 -0.73 -10.07 -0.63
N CYS A 96 -1.84 -9.42 -1.01
CA CYS A 96 -3.03 -9.31 -0.17
C CYS A 96 -4.12 -10.29 -0.59
N ASP A 97 -5.01 -10.56 0.35
CA ASP A 97 -6.13 -11.48 0.20
C ASP A 97 -7.36 -10.89 -0.50
N ASP A 98 -7.26 -9.65 -1.00
CA ASP A 98 -8.33 -8.93 -1.70
C ASP A 98 -7.91 -8.41 -3.08
N ASP A 99 -6.78 -8.86 -3.59
CA ASP A 99 -6.29 -8.53 -4.92
C ASP A 99 -6.83 -9.50 -5.99
N VAL A 100 -6.99 -8.99 -7.20
CA VAL A 100 -7.34 -9.77 -8.40
C VAL A 100 -6.14 -9.78 -9.33
N TYR A 101 -5.85 -10.94 -9.92
CA TYR A 101 -4.69 -11.12 -10.77
C TYR A 101 -5.07 -11.24 -12.25
N ASN A 102 -4.33 -10.52 -13.10
CA ASN A 102 -4.33 -10.68 -14.56
C ASN A 102 -2.92 -11.12 -14.98
N TRP A 103 -2.78 -12.35 -15.41
CA TRP A 103 -1.48 -12.95 -15.72
C TRP A 103 -0.90 -12.57 -17.09
N GLU A 104 -1.63 -11.83 -17.93
CA GLU A 104 -1.15 -11.45 -19.27
C GLU A 104 0.20 -10.71 -19.27
N GLY A 105 0.48 -9.92 -18.22
CA GLY A 105 1.76 -9.22 -18.05
C GLY A 105 2.89 -10.07 -17.46
N TRP A 106 2.63 -11.32 -17.06
CA TRP A 106 3.61 -12.15 -16.34
C TRP A 106 4.90 -12.43 -17.11
N PRO A 107 4.90 -12.67 -18.43
CA PRO A 107 6.16 -12.87 -19.18
C PRO A 107 7.15 -11.71 -19.00
N GLU A 108 6.68 -10.46 -18.89
CA GLU A 108 7.54 -9.31 -18.65
C GLU A 108 8.16 -9.34 -17.22
N VAL A 109 7.43 -9.88 -16.23
CA VAL A 109 7.96 -10.10 -14.87
C VAL A 109 9.06 -11.14 -14.86
N GLU A 110 8.87 -12.25 -15.54
CA GLU A 110 9.90 -13.31 -15.67
C GLU A 110 11.17 -12.77 -16.31
N GLU A 111 11.03 -12.04 -17.41
CA GLU A 111 12.17 -11.39 -18.06
C GLU A 111 12.88 -10.40 -17.13
N ALA A 112 12.12 -9.60 -16.35
CA ALA A 112 12.69 -8.66 -15.40
C ALA A 112 13.47 -9.38 -14.29
N MET A 113 12.93 -10.48 -13.74
CA MET A 113 13.63 -11.32 -12.78
C MET A 113 14.90 -11.95 -13.38
N GLN A 114 14.83 -12.46 -14.61
CA GLN A 114 15.98 -13.05 -15.30
C GLN A 114 17.08 -12.03 -15.59
N ARG A 115 16.73 -10.77 -15.86
CA ARG A 115 17.69 -9.66 -16.00
C ARG A 115 18.27 -9.17 -14.68
N GLY A 116 17.77 -9.66 -13.53
CA GLY A 116 18.24 -9.24 -12.21
C GLY A 116 17.71 -7.86 -11.77
N GLU A 117 16.54 -7.43 -12.28
CA GLU A 117 15.91 -6.20 -11.78
C GLU A 117 15.59 -6.35 -10.30
N LYS A 118 16.01 -5.38 -9.48
CA LYS A 118 15.97 -5.50 -8.03
C LYS A 118 14.61 -5.14 -7.42
N LEU A 119 13.85 -4.26 -8.07
CA LEU A 119 12.48 -3.93 -7.70
C LEU A 119 11.61 -4.00 -8.95
N ILE A 120 10.57 -4.81 -8.91
CA ILE A 120 9.64 -4.97 -10.02
C ILE A 120 8.25 -4.58 -9.52
N CYS A 121 7.71 -3.48 -10.03
CA CYS A 121 6.35 -3.03 -9.73
C CYS A 121 5.37 -3.76 -10.65
N VAL A 122 4.50 -4.55 -10.07
CA VAL A 122 3.52 -5.39 -10.78
C VAL A 122 2.07 -4.90 -10.61
N GLY A 123 1.86 -3.85 -9.81
CA GLY A 123 0.56 -3.20 -9.66
C GLY A 123 0.42 -2.01 -10.60
N ASP A 124 -0.80 -1.66 -10.86
CA ASP A 124 -1.34 -0.49 -11.53
C ASP A 124 -0.86 -0.10 -12.95
N ARG A 125 -1.84 0.06 -13.82
CA ARG A 125 -1.70 0.42 -15.25
C ARG A 125 -1.16 1.83 -15.51
N HIS A 126 -1.17 2.72 -14.50
CA HIS A 126 -0.77 4.12 -14.69
C HIS A 126 0.74 4.33 -14.72
N LEU A 127 1.51 3.35 -14.27
CA LEU A 127 2.96 3.46 -14.11
C LEU A 127 3.74 3.30 -15.43
N ALA A 128 3.17 2.59 -16.40
CA ALA A 128 3.87 2.24 -17.65
C ALA A 128 3.97 3.39 -18.68
N LYS A 129 3.31 4.53 -18.46
CA LYS A 129 3.21 5.60 -19.48
C LYS A 129 4.55 6.18 -19.95
N ASN A 130 5.62 6.09 -19.16
CA ASN A 130 6.91 6.75 -19.45
C ASN A 130 8.10 5.77 -19.59
N GLY A 131 7.85 4.51 -19.90
CA GLY A 131 8.86 3.47 -20.02
C GLY A 131 9.10 2.67 -18.73
N PRO A 132 9.81 1.54 -18.81
CA PRO A 132 9.82 0.54 -17.76
C PRO A 132 10.70 0.87 -16.56
N LYS A 133 11.73 1.69 -16.70
CA LYS A 133 12.72 1.93 -15.63
C LYS A 133 12.62 3.33 -15.05
N ARG A 134 12.59 3.44 -13.73
CA ARG A 134 12.46 4.68 -12.97
C ARG A 134 13.53 4.76 -11.89
N SER A 135 14.22 5.90 -11.82
CA SER A 135 15.27 6.13 -10.82
C SER A 135 15.06 7.40 -9.98
N ASP A 136 14.28 8.38 -10.45
CA ASP A 136 13.94 9.55 -9.62
C ASP A 136 12.94 9.13 -8.53
N PRO A 137 13.31 9.24 -7.24
CA PRO A 137 12.44 8.78 -6.15
C PRO A 137 11.09 9.49 -6.09
N ALA A 138 11.04 10.78 -6.41
CA ALA A 138 9.79 11.54 -6.38
C ALA A 138 8.88 11.16 -7.55
N GLU A 139 9.45 10.89 -8.72
CA GLU A 139 8.70 10.37 -9.87
C GLU A 139 8.15 8.97 -9.59
N CYS A 140 8.97 8.09 -9.02
CA CYS A 140 8.53 6.75 -8.61
C CYS A 140 7.35 6.83 -7.65
N LEU A 141 7.45 7.63 -6.58
CA LEU A 141 6.38 7.76 -5.59
C LEU A 141 5.13 8.46 -6.13
N GLN A 142 5.27 9.36 -7.11
CA GLN A 142 4.13 9.99 -7.76
C GLN A 142 3.34 9.02 -8.62
N GLN A 143 4.02 8.07 -9.23
CA GLN A 143 3.44 7.12 -10.15
C GLN A 143 2.98 5.83 -9.45
N MET A 144 3.53 5.55 -8.28
CA MET A 144 3.10 4.43 -7.46
C MET A 144 1.80 4.77 -6.75
N THR A 145 0.86 3.84 -6.74
CA THR A 145 -0.31 3.93 -5.87
C THR A 145 0.12 3.83 -4.41
N PHE A 146 -0.78 4.19 -3.52
CA PHE A 146 -0.53 4.15 -2.08
C PHE A 146 -0.11 2.77 -1.54
N LEU A 147 -0.50 1.70 -2.23
CA LEU A 147 -0.17 0.31 -1.93
C LEU A 147 0.34 -0.37 -3.22
N PRO A 148 1.55 -0.03 -3.68
CA PRO A 148 2.09 -0.68 -4.87
C PRO A 148 2.38 -2.15 -4.58
N SER A 149 1.98 -3.03 -5.49
CA SER A 149 2.42 -4.41 -5.44
C SER A 149 3.82 -4.50 -6.05
N ILE A 150 4.79 -4.93 -5.27
CA ILE A 150 6.20 -4.94 -5.62
C ILE A 150 6.81 -6.31 -5.33
N ILE A 151 7.56 -6.83 -6.31
CA ILE A 151 8.44 -7.97 -6.12
C ILE A 151 9.82 -7.44 -5.75
N TYR A 152 10.33 -7.89 -4.62
CA TYR A 152 11.63 -7.51 -4.06
C TYR A 152 12.69 -8.51 -4.48
N GLY A 153 13.75 -8.04 -5.11
CA GLY A 153 14.86 -8.85 -5.57
C GLY A 153 16.04 -8.87 -4.60
N PRO A 154 17.16 -9.46 -5.03
CA PRO A 154 18.31 -9.70 -4.17
C PRO A 154 18.88 -8.40 -3.55
N GLY A 155 19.10 -8.43 -2.23
CA GLY A 155 19.73 -7.33 -1.49
C GLY A 155 18.83 -6.12 -1.24
N ILE A 156 17.53 -6.23 -1.49
CA ILE A 156 16.56 -5.17 -1.19
C ILE A 156 16.06 -5.26 0.26
N ILE A 157 15.71 -6.46 0.71
CA ILE A 157 15.31 -6.69 2.10
C ILE A 157 16.59 -6.89 2.92
N THR A 158 16.95 -5.89 3.70
CA THR A 158 18.15 -5.86 4.56
C THR A 158 17.75 -5.56 6.00
N ASP A 159 18.64 -5.80 6.97
CA ASP A 159 18.39 -5.48 8.37
C ASP A 159 17.97 -4.02 8.58
N THR A 160 18.60 -3.11 7.86
CA THR A 160 18.24 -1.68 7.95
C THR A 160 16.88 -1.40 7.30
N ALA A 161 16.57 -2.02 6.16
CA ALA A 161 15.26 -1.90 5.54
C ALA A 161 14.17 -2.47 6.44
N MET A 162 14.42 -3.59 7.10
CA MET A 162 13.47 -4.20 8.03
C MET A 162 13.27 -3.37 9.29
N ARG A 163 14.33 -2.82 9.88
CA ARG A 163 14.18 -1.86 11.01
C ARG A 163 13.29 -0.69 10.63
N ASN A 164 13.56 -0.04 9.49
CA ASN A 164 12.72 1.05 9.01
C ASN A 164 11.28 0.61 8.71
N ALA A 165 11.08 -0.61 8.19
CA ALA A 165 9.75 -1.15 7.97
C ALA A 165 8.96 -1.30 9.28
N TYR A 166 9.60 -1.84 10.33
CA TYR A 166 8.98 -1.95 11.65
C TYR A 166 8.72 -0.58 12.30
N ASP A 167 9.65 0.37 12.18
CA ASP A 167 9.48 1.75 12.66
C ASP A 167 8.31 2.46 11.98
N CYS A 168 7.95 2.06 10.76
CA CYS A 168 6.84 2.61 10.00
C CYS A 168 5.50 1.88 10.19
N THR A 169 5.43 0.84 11.02
CA THR A 169 4.20 0.03 11.17
C THR A 169 2.99 0.84 11.64
N PHE A 170 3.19 1.89 12.43
CA PHE A 170 2.12 2.80 12.84
C PHE A 170 1.67 3.76 11.71
N ALA A 171 2.44 3.87 10.63
CA ALA A 171 2.34 4.94 9.64
C ALA A 171 1.88 4.49 8.24
N LEU A 172 1.48 3.26 8.04
CA LEU A 172 0.97 2.69 6.78
C LEU A 172 2.01 2.47 5.65
N PHE A 173 3.32 2.47 5.94
CA PHE A 173 4.35 2.36 4.89
C PHE A 173 5.41 1.28 5.04
N PRO A 174 5.22 0.20 5.80
CA PRO A 174 6.32 -0.75 6.02
C PRO A 174 6.87 -1.33 4.71
N HIS A 175 6.00 -1.63 3.74
CA HIS A 175 6.37 -2.18 2.44
C HIS A 175 7.13 -1.18 1.54
N LEU A 176 7.05 0.13 1.82
CA LEU A 176 7.80 1.15 1.09
C LEU A 176 9.21 1.38 1.65
N ALA A 177 9.52 0.93 2.87
CA ALA A 177 10.83 1.15 3.46
C ALA A 177 11.97 0.59 2.60
N PRO A 178 11.94 -0.67 2.15
CA PRO A 178 12.97 -1.20 1.26
C PRO A 178 13.06 -0.45 -0.08
N VAL A 179 11.90 -0.01 -0.61
CA VAL A 179 11.82 0.74 -1.87
C VAL A 179 12.51 2.09 -1.76
N VAL A 180 12.13 2.87 -0.73
CA VAL A 180 12.69 4.21 -0.49
C VAL A 180 14.19 4.13 -0.28
N MET A 181 14.66 3.17 0.50
CA MET A 181 16.09 2.96 0.72
C MET A 181 16.83 2.64 -0.57
N HIS A 182 16.31 1.73 -1.39
CA HIS A 182 16.92 1.39 -2.68
C HIS A 182 17.03 2.60 -3.61
N LEU A 183 15.94 3.36 -3.74
CA LEU A 183 15.92 4.56 -4.56
C LEU A 183 16.88 5.65 -4.05
N ASN A 184 16.99 5.79 -2.73
CA ASN A 184 17.89 6.75 -2.10
C ASN A 184 19.37 6.45 -2.38
N HIS A 185 19.71 5.18 -2.55
CA HIS A 185 21.05 4.75 -2.96
C HIS A 185 21.26 4.72 -4.49
N GLY A 186 20.45 5.44 -5.24
CA GLY A 186 20.57 5.54 -6.69
C GLY A 186 20.01 4.32 -7.45
N GLY A 187 19.26 3.47 -6.77
CA GLY A 187 18.58 2.35 -7.39
C GLY A 187 17.41 2.76 -8.28
N SER A 188 16.79 1.80 -8.93
CA SER A 188 15.65 2.01 -9.83
C SER A 188 14.56 0.99 -9.60
N ILE A 189 13.33 1.33 -10.01
CA ILE A 189 12.20 0.41 -10.09
C ILE A 189 11.94 0.08 -11.55
N TYR A 190 11.78 -1.19 -11.84
CA TYR A 190 11.23 -1.67 -13.11
C TYR A 190 9.72 -1.75 -13.00
N VAL A 191 9.01 -1.11 -13.88
CA VAL A 191 7.54 -1.08 -13.91
C VAL A 191 7.07 -1.81 -15.14
N ILE A 192 6.32 -2.90 -14.95
CA ILE A 192 5.76 -3.67 -16.07
C ILE A 192 4.71 -2.85 -16.83
N LYS A 193 4.60 -3.08 -18.12
CA LYS A 193 3.67 -2.34 -19.00
C LYS A 193 2.20 -2.65 -18.70
N GLN A 194 1.92 -3.92 -18.41
CA GLN A 194 0.59 -4.39 -18.07
C GLN A 194 0.57 -4.89 -16.64
N GLY A 195 -0.09 -4.14 -15.75
CA GLY A 195 -0.21 -4.50 -14.34
C GLY A 195 -0.88 -5.86 -14.15
N ILE A 196 -0.31 -6.68 -13.29
CA ILE A 196 -0.82 -8.00 -12.91
C ILE A 196 -1.81 -7.89 -11.78
N VAL A 197 -1.51 -7.06 -10.78
CA VAL A 197 -2.39 -6.87 -9.63
C VAL A 197 -3.38 -5.76 -9.94
N LEU A 198 -4.67 -6.08 -9.81
CA LEU A 198 -5.80 -5.18 -10.00
C LEU A 198 -6.44 -4.90 -8.63
N PRO A 199 -5.99 -3.87 -7.91
CA PRO A 199 -6.42 -3.62 -6.53
C PRO A 199 -7.92 -3.30 -6.45
N GLY A 200 -8.58 -3.89 -5.46
CA GLY A 200 -9.95 -3.53 -5.06
C GLY A 200 -11.05 -3.92 -6.05
N CYS A 201 -10.82 -4.87 -6.93
CA CYS A 201 -11.86 -5.37 -7.83
C CYS A 201 -13.02 -6.05 -7.11
N TYR A 202 -12.83 -6.52 -5.88
CA TYR A 202 -13.90 -7.03 -5.02
C TYR A 202 -14.71 -5.93 -4.33
N GLY A 203 -14.27 -4.67 -4.38
CA GLY A 203 -14.86 -3.56 -3.64
C GLY A 203 -16.20 -3.03 -4.16
N ASN A 204 -16.68 -3.53 -5.30
CA ASN A 204 -17.99 -3.16 -5.84
C ASN A 204 -19.11 -4.14 -5.46
N ASP A 205 -18.77 -5.27 -4.88
CA ASP A 205 -19.77 -6.20 -4.34
C ASP A 205 -20.09 -5.74 -2.91
N ALA A 206 -21.27 -5.13 -2.75
CA ALA A 206 -21.75 -4.66 -1.44
C ALA A 206 -21.95 -5.81 -0.44
N SER A 207 -21.99 -7.06 -0.89
CA SER A 207 -22.06 -8.27 -0.05
C SER A 207 -20.67 -8.62 0.53
N ILE A 208 -19.61 -8.16 -0.10
CA ILE A 208 -18.23 -8.26 0.39
C ILE A 208 -17.90 -6.95 1.12
N THR A 209 -18.74 -6.58 2.07
CA THR A 209 -18.40 -5.49 2.99
C THR A 209 -17.07 -5.87 3.62
N ARG A 210 -16.09 -4.98 3.48
CA ARG A 210 -14.93 -4.94 4.38
C ARG A 210 -15.49 -5.23 5.74
N GLY A 211 -15.28 -6.48 6.22
CA GLY A 211 -15.86 -6.91 7.48
C GLY A 211 -15.71 -5.78 8.46
N ASP A 212 -16.72 -5.53 9.27
CA ASP A 212 -16.84 -4.40 10.19
C ASP A 212 -15.68 -4.30 11.20
N VAL A 213 -14.47 -4.48 10.72
CA VAL A 213 -13.28 -3.99 11.37
C VAL A 213 -13.33 -2.46 11.23
N LYS A 214 -14.33 -1.87 11.87
CA LYS A 214 -14.21 -0.54 12.46
C LYS A 214 -13.10 -0.62 13.48
N THR A 215 -11.91 -0.94 13.01
CA THR A 215 -10.73 -0.70 13.81
C THR A 215 -10.67 0.80 13.94
N GLU A 216 -10.92 1.32 15.12
CA GLU A 216 -10.75 2.73 15.49
C GLU A 216 -9.38 3.27 15.02
N VAL A 217 -8.41 2.39 14.83
CA VAL A 217 -7.09 2.66 14.25
C VAL A 217 -7.16 3.20 12.82
N PHE A 218 -8.10 2.78 11.98
CA PHE A 218 -8.23 3.31 10.62
C PHE A 218 -9.00 4.63 10.53
N THR A 219 -9.73 5.02 11.56
CA THR A 219 -10.52 6.25 11.58
C THR A 219 -9.78 7.45 12.16
N ARG A 220 -8.75 7.22 12.97
CA ARG A 220 -7.93 8.27 13.57
C ARG A 220 -6.68 8.53 12.74
N SER A 221 -6.78 9.39 11.74
CA SER A 221 -5.63 10.10 11.17
C SER A 221 -4.72 9.38 10.16
N ARG A 222 -5.28 8.77 9.10
CA ARG A 222 -4.46 8.30 7.96
C ARG A 222 -3.46 9.35 7.47
N THR A 223 -3.82 10.62 7.45
CA THR A 223 -2.97 11.73 6.98
C THR A 223 -1.85 12.08 7.93
N THR A 224 -2.06 11.95 9.24
CA THR A 224 -1.02 12.21 10.23
C THR A 224 0.01 11.12 10.22
N TYR A 225 -0.43 9.88 10.29
CA TYR A 225 0.46 8.73 10.23
C TYR A 225 1.23 8.70 8.91
N LEU A 226 0.58 9.09 7.81
CA LEU A 226 1.22 9.26 6.51
C LEU A 226 2.41 10.22 6.59
N ALA A 227 2.21 11.41 7.14
CA ALA A 227 3.24 12.43 7.22
C ALA A 227 4.39 12.03 8.16
N VAL A 228 4.07 11.42 9.30
CA VAL A 228 5.08 10.96 10.28
C VAL A 228 5.86 9.77 9.72
N GLY A 229 5.18 8.76 9.16
CA GLY A 229 5.84 7.62 8.55
C GLY A 229 6.71 8.01 7.37
N PHE A 230 6.25 8.95 6.56
CA PHE A 230 7.05 9.48 5.48
C PHE A 230 8.27 10.26 6.00
N ALA A 231 8.14 11.00 7.08
CA ALA A 231 9.26 11.69 7.72
C ALA A 231 10.30 10.69 8.25
N ILE A 232 9.88 9.58 8.84
CA ILE A 232 10.76 8.50 9.28
C ILE A 232 11.48 7.86 8.09
N LEU A 233 10.74 7.48 7.05
CA LEU A 233 11.31 6.85 5.86
C LEU A 233 12.32 7.74 5.12
N THR A 234 12.11 9.05 5.13
CA THR A 234 12.93 10.00 4.39
C THR A 234 13.85 10.84 5.27
N GLY A 235 13.81 10.68 6.60
CA GLY A 235 14.44 11.55 7.58
C GLY A 235 15.91 11.84 7.34
N GLU A 236 16.77 10.86 7.56
CA GLU A 236 18.23 10.99 7.33
C GLU A 236 18.66 10.58 5.91
N LEU A 237 17.77 9.94 5.16
CA LEU A 237 18.09 9.34 3.87
C LEU A 237 17.98 10.31 2.71
N TRP A 238 17.11 11.33 2.81
CA TRP A 238 16.90 12.31 1.76
C TRP A 238 17.16 13.73 2.21
N ASP A 239 17.66 14.52 1.28
CA ASP A 239 17.68 15.95 1.47
C ASP A 239 16.24 16.45 1.68
N ARG A 240 16.11 17.48 2.53
CA ARG A 240 14.82 18.04 2.95
C ARG A 240 13.95 18.52 1.77
N LYS A 241 14.59 18.98 0.69
CA LYS A 241 13.90 19.46 -0.52
C LYS A 241 13.33 18.31 -1.32
N LEU A 242 14.09 17.22 -1.46
CA LEU A 242 13.66 15.99 -2.11
C LEU A 242 12.55 15.30 -1.32
N SER A 243 12.67 15.23 0.02
CA SER A 243 11.64 14.68 0.90
C SER A 243 10.29 15.39 0.73
N LYS A 244 10.28 16.72 0.68
CA LYS A 244 9.04 17.50 0.44
C LYS A 244 8.45 17.26 -0.95
N ARG A 245 9.30 17.15 -1.97
CA ARG A 245 8.87 16.84 -3.34
C ARG A 245 8.24 15.45 -3.41
N ALA A 246 8.86 14.47 -2.78
CA ALA A 246 8.37 13.10 -2.72
C ALA A 246 7.06 12.99 -1.93
N PHE A 247 6.94 13.67 -0.78
CA PHE A 247 5.71 13.74 -0.01
C PHE A 247 4.56 14.35 -0.81
N LYS A 248 4.81 15.47 -1.51
CA LYS A 248 3.83 16.07 -2.43
C LYS A 248 3.40 15.10 -3.52
N ALA A 249 4.36 14.41 -4.12
CA ALA A 249 4.10 13.44 -5.18
C ALA A 249 3.23 12.28 -4.69
N LEU A 250 3.54 11.73 -3.51
CA LEU A 250 2.76 10.67 -2.87
C LEU A 250 1.32 11.12 -2.59
N VAL A 251 1.14 12.31 -2.00
CA VAL A 251 -0.20 12.85 -1.67
C VAL A 251 -1.05 13.05 -2.92
N TYR A 252 -0.49 13.55 -3.98
CA TYR A 252 -1.24 13.84 -5.22
C TYR A 252 -1.39 12.62 -6.13
N GLY A 253 -0.45 11.70 -6.11
CA GLY A 253 -0.49 10.45 -6.87
C GLY A 253 -1.30 9.34 -6.21
N SER A 254 -1.57 9.44 -4.90
CA SER A 254 -2.27 8.38 -4.15
C SER A 254 -3.75 8.31 -4.49
N GLN A 255 -4.38 7.16 -4.21
CA GLN A 255 -5.85 7.00 -4.32
C GLN A 255 -6.63 7.97 -3.43
N ILE A 256 -6.00 8.50 -2.38
CA ILE A 256 -6.58 9.50 -1.49
C ILE A 256 -6.78 10.82 -2.25
N GLY A 257 -5.85 11.15 -3.14
CA GLY A 257 -5.88 12.37 -3.94
C GLY A 257 -5.81 13.65 -3.09
N TRP A 258 -5.70 14.76 -3.79
CA TRP A 258 -5.60 16.08 -3.18
C TRP A 258 -6.77 16.40 -2.22
N PHE A 259 -8.00 16.19 -2.67
CA PHE A 259 -9.19 16.47 -1.85
C PHE A 259 -9.31 15.53 -0.65
N GLY A 260 -9.00 14.25 -0.82
CA GLY A 260 -9.04 13.30 0.28
C GLY A 260 -8.03 13.63 1.36
N PHE A 261 -6.81 14.04 1.00
CA PHE A 261 -5.79 14.47 1.93
C PHE A 261 -6.23 15.67 2.76
N TYR A 262 -6.68 16.76 2.12
CA TYR A 262 -7.11 17.95 2.85
C TYR A 262 -8.41 17.73 3.63
N GLY A 263 -9.35 16.96 3.11
CA GLY A 263 -10.58 16.60 3.80
C GLY A 263 -10.32 15.79 5.06
N GLN A 264 -9.44 14.79 5.00
CA GLN A 264 -9.05 14.02 6.18
C GLN A 264 -8.25 14.86 7.18
N THR A 265 -7.31 15.68 6.69
CA THR A 265 -6.58 16.63 7.52
C THR A 265 -7.53 17.56 8.27
N PHE A 266 -8.54 18.09 7.59
CA PHE A 266 -9.56 18.93 8.21
C PHE A 266 -10.36 18.23 9.32
N LEU A 267 -10.69 16.96 9.14
CA LEU A 267 -11.49 16.21 10.11
C LEU A 267 -10.69 15.78 11.36
N TYR A 268 -9.41 15.49 11.22
CA TYR A 268 -8.63 14.79 12.25
C TYR A 268 -7.56 15.62 12.96
N LEU A 269 -7.34 16.87 12.57
CA LEU A 269 -6.30 17.71 13.17
C LEU A 269 -6.81 18.65 14.28
N ARG A 270 -7.85 18.25 15.01
CA ARG A 270 -8.42 19.07 16.10
C ARG A 270 -7.78 18.75 17.45
N GLY A 271 -7.64 19.78 18.30
CA GLY A 271 -7.17 19.63 19.67
C GLY A 271 -5.64 19.52 19.80
N ARG A 272 -5.16 19.09 20.96
CA ARG A 272 -3.70 18.97 21.25
C ARG A 272 -2.99 17.96 20.34
N GLU A 273 -3.61 16.80 20.15
CA GLU A 273 -3.09 15.79 19.20
C GLU A 273 -3.10 16.34 17.78
N GLY A 274 -4.14 17.06 17.40
CA GLY A 274 -4.26 17.71 16.12
C GLY A 274 -3.16 18.74 15.87
N SER A 275 -2.71 19.48 16.86
CA SER A 275 -1.64 20.46 16.72
C SER A 275 -0.28 19.81 16.50
N ALA A 276 0.04 18.72 17.20
CA ALA A 276 1.27 17.96 16.97
C ALA A 276 1.29 17.37 15.54
N ASN A 277 0.18 16.82 15.14
CA ASN A 277 -0.02 16.24 13.83
C ASN A 277 0.06 17.29 12.71
N PHE A 278 -0.54 18.45 12.91
CA PHE A 278 -0.44 19.57 12.00
C PHE A 278 1.01 19.99 11.81
N HIS A 279 1.80 20.04 12.88
CA HIS A 279 3.21 20.40 12.80
C HIS A 279 4.02 19.38 11.94
N ALA A 280 3.80 18.08 12.14
CA ALA A 280 4.45 17.04 11.33
C ALA A 280 4.10 17.17 9.84
N ILE A 281 2.82 17.35 9.51
CA ILE A 281 2.36 17.58 8.13
C ILE A 281 2.94 18.88 7.57
N TRP A 282 2.97 19.94 8.38
CA TRP A 282 3.51 21.22 7.99
C TRP A 282 4.99 21.15 7.61
N LEU A 283 5.79 20.43 8.37
CA LEU A 283 7.22 20.24 8.08
C LEU A 283 7.46 19.54 6.74
N GLN A 284 6.63 18.57 6.39
CA GLN A 284 6.71 17.84 5.12
C GLN A 284 6.02 18.55 3.94
N SER A 285 5.28 19.64 4.21
CA SER A 285 4.50 20.32 3.19
C SER A 285 5.32 21.32 2.39
N THR A 286 5.02 21.40 1.08
CA THR A 286 5.51 22.49 0.21
C THR A 286 4.81 23.81 0.57
N PHE A 287 5.32 24.94 0.08
CA PHE A 287 4.71 26.26 0.32
C PHE A 287 3.23 26.29 -0.08
N LEU A 288 2.87 25.80 -1.26
CA LEU A 288 1.48 25.77 -1.72
C LEU A 288 0.58 24.91 -0.83
N MET A 289 1.07 23.75 -0.39
CA MET A 289 0.32 22.91 0.57
C MET A 289 0.08 23.66 1.89
N ARG A 290 1.06 24.42 2.37
CA ARG A 290 0.93 25.23 3.58
C ARG A 290 -0.11 26.33 3.46
N CYS A 291 -0.22 26.98 2.29
CA CYS A 291 -1.23 27.99 2.02
C CYS A 291 -2.67 27.44 2.17
N VAL A 292 -2.89 26.15 1.95
CA VAL A 292 -4.19 25.49 2.16
C VAL A 292 -4.32 24.96 3.59
N LEU A 293 -3.27 24.35 4.13
CA LEU A 293 -3.31 23.75 5.47
C LEU A 293 -3.54 24.77 6.59
N TYR A 294 -2.93 25.95 6.47
CA TYR A 294 -3.00 26.96 7.52
C TYR A 294 -4.43 27.50 7.74
N PRO A 295 -5.17 27.94 6.72
CA PRO A 295 -6.57 28.32 6.86
C PRO A 295 -7.44 27.17 7.39
N LEU A 296 -7.23 25.94 6.93
CA LEU A 296 -7.97 24.78 7.43
C LEU A 296 -7.72 24.55 8.91
N HIS A 297 -6.48 24.68 9.37
CA HIS A 297 -6.12 24.55 10.79
C HIS A 297 -6.77 25.66 11.65
N LEU A 298 -6.79 26.89 11.17
CA LEU A 298 -7.49 27.99 11.85
C LEU A 298 -8.99 27.73 11.98
N ILE A 299 -9.64 27.28 10.91
CA ILE A 299 -11.06 26.95 10.90
C ILE A 299 -11.36 25.79 11.87
N GLN A 300 -10.51 24.75 11.90
CA GLN A 300 -10.67 23.62 12.81
C GLN A 300 -10.68 24.02 14.29
N ASN A 301 -9.88 24.99 14.65
CA ASN A 301 -9.75 25.47 16.03
C ASN A 301 -10.70 26.63 16.34
N SER A 302 -11.58 27.01 15.40
CA SER A 302 -12.59 28.04 15.55
C SER A 302 -13.97 27.50 15.97
N PHE A 303 -14.87 28.37 16.34
CA PHE A 303 -16.29 28.06 16.62
C PHE A 303 -17.06 27.57 15.38
N LEU A 304 -16.51 27.76 14.18
CA LEU A 304 -17.11 27.30 12.91
C LEU A 304 -17.00 25.79 12.71
N TYR A 305 -16.07 25.13 13.39
CA TYR A 305 -15.84 23.69 13.22
C TYR A 305 -17.09 22.81 13.45
N PRO A 306 -17.86 22.97 14.56
CA PRO A 306 -19.07 22.18 14.78
C PRO A 306 -20.13 22.38 13.70
N LEU A 307 -20.22 23.60 13.15
CA LEU A 307 -21.16 23.89 12.06
C LEU A 307 -20.76 23.18 10.76
N LEU A 308 -19.47 23.25 10.41
CA LEU A 308 -18.95 22.66 9.18
C LEU A 308 -18.89 21.13 9.22
N THR A 309 -18.75 20.52 10.40
CA THR A 309 -18.74 19.07 10.60
C THR A 309 -20.11 18.47 10.91
N SER A 310 -21.19 19.26 10.86
CA SER A 310 -22.54 18.73 11.01
C SER A 310 -22.78 17.60 9.98
N LYS A 311 -23.50 16.54 10.41
CA LYS A 311 -23.75 15.35 9.59
C LYS A 311 -24.34 15.68 8.19
N ARG A 312 -25.11 16.77 8.09
CA ARG A 312 -25.67 17.25 6.82
C ARG A 312 -24.61 17.83 5.89
N ILE A 313 -23.73 18.69 6.38
CA ILE A 313 -22.66 19.33 5.60
C ILE A 313 -21.61 18.29 5.23
N TYR A 314 -21.24 17.41 6.17
CA TYR A 314 -20.33 16.29 5.90
C TYR A 314 -20.84 15.39 4.75
N ASN A 315 -22.10 14.96 4.80
CA ASN A 315 -22.69 14.13 3.76
C ASN A 315 -22.84 14.85 2.42
N ALA A 316 -23.08 16.17 2.43
CA ALA A 316 -23.10 16.97 1.20
C ALA A 316 -21.69 17.10 0.59
N GLY A 317 -20.68 17.37 1.42
CA GLY A 317 -19.28 17.42 1.01
C GLY A 317 -18.80 16.09 0.45
N LYS A 318 -19.11 14.96 1.13
CA LYS A 318 -18.78 13.62 0.66
C LYS A 318 -19.38 13.34 -0.74
N ARG A 319 -20.67 13.63 -0.93
CA ARG A 319 -21.33 13.46 -2.24
C ARG A 319 -20.72 14.32 -3.34
N LEU A 320 -20.32 15.55 -3.02
CA LEU A 320 -19.61 16.42 -3.98
C LEU A 320 -18.25 15.84 -4.34
N MET A 321 -17.50 15.35 -3.36
CA MET A 321 -16.20 14.72 -3.54
C MET A 321 -16.29 13.47 -4.42
N ASP A 322 -17.25 12.59 -4.14
CA ASP A 322 -17.49 11.37 -4.92
C ASP A 322 -17.82 11.70 -6.40
N ARG A 323 -18.58 12.77 -6.63
CA ARG A 323 -18.86 13.27 -8.00
C ARG A 323 -17.62 13.83 -8.70
N LEU A 324 -16.78 14.58 -8.00
CA LEU A 324 -15.55 15.14 -8.56
C LEU A 324 -14.52 14.04 -8.86
N ASN A 325 -14.36 13.08 -7.96
CA ASN A 325 -13.49 11.92 -8.14
C ASN A 325 -13.99 11.02 -9.29
N GLY A 326 -15.29 10.81 -9.40
CA GLY A 326 -15.89 10.06 -10.50
C GLY A 326 -15.68 10.73 -11.86
N ARG A 327 -15.71 12.07 -11.93
CA ARG A 327 -15.40 12.83 -13.14
C ARG A 327 -13.90 12.79 -13.50
N ALA A 328 -13.04 12.85 -12.50
CA ALA A 328 -11.58 12.72 -12.68
C ALA A 328 -11.19 11.32 -13.20
N ARG A 329 -11.80 10.25 -12.65
CA ARG A 329 -11.59 8.88 -13.13
C ARG A 329 -12.08 8.67 -14.58
N LYS A 330 -13.22 9.22 -14.96
CA LYS A 330 -13.71 9.15 -16.36
C LYS A 330 -12.80 9.88 -17.33
N LYS A 331 -12.21 11.03 -16.94
CA LYS A 331 -11.24 11.77 -17.77
C LYS A 331 -9.89 11.06 -17.95
N LEU A 332 -9.53 10.15 -17.05
CA LEU A 332 -8.30 9.36 -17.13
C LEU A 332 -8.50 8.06 -17.93
N GLN A 333 -9.75 7.67 -18.19
CA GLN A 333 -10.12 6.48 -18.96
C GLN A 333 -10.48 6.79 -20.43
N SER A 334 -10.70 8.07 -20.76
CA SER A 334 -10.84 8.59 -22.14
C SER A 334 -9.49 9.14 -22.63
#